data_6f72eeaa3039a6ebe32f8c822633d0f7
#
_entry.id   6f72eeaa3039a6ebe32f8c822633d0f7
#
_cell.length_a   1.000
_cell.length_b   1.000
_cell.length_c   1.000
_cell.angle_alpha   90.00
_cell.angle_beta   90.00
_cell.angle_gamma   90.00
#
_symmetry.space_group_name_H-M   'P 1'
#
loop_
_entity.id
_entity.type
_entity.pdbx_description
1 polymer ?
#
loop_
_entity_poly.entity_id
_entity_poly.type
_entity_poly.pdbx_seq_one_letter_code
_entity_poly.pdbx_strand_id
1 'polypeptide(L)'
;MNRVEGILSGIASRMAAAWFVLLATTAVALLALYDGALPALAVIAAWLIVCAAALAAIRPRLAAEEESVPDSLETVLAFDFGDLPGLLDEIDLAIYLLAPDGTVLFQNRSASDTFGKFPLGSHISARMRAPGVLDIIRDTLANGRVNQIEYSERLPSERVYLVRSAPVSDAEKPVFMLVLRDVSEARRIDRMRSDFVANASHELRTPLASLRGYIETLQGPAKHDVKAQERFLPIMLDQATRMSRLVDDLMSLSRLEAKAHLPPDQTVTLNALLGHVRDSLLPLAEDLEVSIHLFMPEEPVTVNGDKDELVEVFENLIENACKYGSEGGKVEVYLKPLSPSGAEVSVVDHGPGIPSEHVPRLTERFYRVSVADSRSKKGTGL
;
A
#
# COMPACT_ATOMS: atom_id res chain seq x y z
N MET A 1 -4.34 -1.43 27.45
CA MET A 1 -4.72 -1.54 26.03
C MET A 1 -6.23 -1.66 25.84
N ASN A 2 -6.96 -2.44 26.62
CA ASN A 2 -8.41 -2.65 26.44
C ASN A 2 -9.36 -1.49 26.81
N ARG A 3 -8.90 -0.43 27.48
CA ARG A 3 -9.77 0.71 27.84
C ARG A 3 -9.86 1.79 26.74
N VAL A 4 -8.79 1.98 25.99
CA VAL A 4 -8.73 2.97 24.89
C VAL A 4 -9.54 2.50 23.69
N GLU A 5 -9.52 1.21 23.37
CA GLU A 5 -10.34 0.62 22.30
C GLU A 5 -11.85 0.70 22.62
N GLY A 6 -12.23 0.51 23.88
CA GLY A 6 -13.62 0.66 24.31
C GLY A 6 -14.16 2.10 24.21
N ILE A 7 -13.31 3.10 24.44
CA ILE A 7 -13.66 4.52 24.31
C ILE A 7 -13.76 4.93 22.84
N LEU A 8 -12.81 4.49 22.00
CA LEU A 8 -12.81 4.77 20.55
C LEU A 8 -13.98 4.09 19.83
N SER A 9 -14.32 2.86 20.19
CA SER A 9 -15.50 2.16 19.65
C SER A 9 -16.82 2.82 20.09
N GLY A 10 -16.90 3.33 21.33
CA GLY A 10 -18.04 4.08 21.84
C GLY A 10 -18.24 5.42 21.16
N ILE A 11 -17.17 6.15 20.84
CA ILE A 11 -17.22 7.42 20.10
C ILE A 11 -17.61 7.16 18.63
N ALA A 12 -17.03 6.16 17.98
CA ALA A 12 -17.34 5.82 16.61
C ALA A 12 -18.80 5.37 16.43
N SER A 13 -19.35 4.58 17.37
CA SER A 13 -20.76 4.16 17.32
C SER A 13 -21.75 5.31 17.55
N ARG A 14 -21.38 6.29 18.39
CA ARG A 14 -22.21 7.49 18.67
C ARG A 14 -22.14 8.48 17.51
N MET A 15 -21.00 8.67 16.87
CA MET A 15 -20.87 9.44 15.64
C MET A 15 -21.67 8.80 14.49
N ALA A 16 -21.63 7.47 14.35
CA ALA A 16 -22.43 6.76 13.36
C ALA A 16 -23.95 6.94 13.61
N ALA A 17 -24.42 6.94 14.88
CA ALA A 17 -25.82 7.18 15.21
C ALA A 17 -26.26 8.62 14.89
N ALA A 18 -25.41 9.63 15.15
CA ALA A 18 -25.68 11.02 14.80
C ALA A 18 -25.77 11.24 13.29
N TRP A 19 -24.91 10.59 12.51
CA TRP A 19 -24.95 10.61 11.04
C TRP A 19 -26.22 9.95 10.48
N PHE A 20 -26.69 8.86 11.09
CA PHE A 20 -27.94 8.20 10.69
C PHE A 20 -29.15 9.10 10.92
N VAL A 21 -29.21 9.81 12.03
CA VAL A 21 -30.28 10.74 12.33
C VAL A 21 -30.30 11.92 11.36
N LEU A 22 -29.13 12.48 11.04
CA LEU A 22 -28.98 13.56 10.07
C LEU A 22 -29.36 13.12 8.64
N LEU A 23 -28.96 11.92 8.21
CA LEU A 23 -29.36 11.36 6.91
C LEU A 23 -30.85 11.07 6.83
N ALA A 24 -31.43 10.47 7.88
CA ALA A 24 -32.86 10.16 7.92
C ALA A 24 -33.72 11.44 7.91
N THR A 25 -33.35 12.46 8.67
CA THR A 25 -34.06 13.74 8.69
C THR A 25 -33.92 14.51 7.39
N THR A 26 -32.76 14.43 6.73
CA THR A 26 -32.55 15.04 5.40
C THR A 26 -33.38 14.33 4.32
N ALA A 27 -33.48 13.00 4.36
CA ALA A 27 -34.31 12.23 3.43
C ALA A 27 -35.82 12.56 3.61
N VAL A 28 -36.31 12.67 4.86
CA VAL A 28 -37.68 13.05 5.17
C VAL A 28 -37.97 14.50 4.71
N ALA A 29 -37.02 15.42 4.90
CA ALA A 29 -37.17 16.80 4.46
C ALA A 29 -37.25 16.93 2.92
N LEU A 30 -36.42 16.15 2.20
CA LEU A 30 -36.43 16.08 0.72
C LEU A 30 -37.74 15.46 0.20
N LEU A 31 -38.27 14.43 0.85
CA LEU A 31 -39.54 13.80 0.51
C LEU A 31 -40.72 14.77 0.75
N ALA A 32 -40.72 15.51 1.85
CA ALA A 32 -41.76 16.52 2.15
C ALA A 32 -41.74 17.72 1.18
N LEU A 33 -40.56 18.07 0.63
CA LEU A 33 -40.41 19.08 -0.39
C LEU A 33 -40.89 18.57 -1.77
N TYR A 34 -40.68 17.27 -2.06
CA TYR A 34 -41.09 16.64 -3.32
C TYR A 34 -42.64 16.50 -3.40
N ASP A 35 -43.27 16.11 -2.31
CA ASP A 35 -44.74 15.92 -2.25
C ASP A 35 -45.52 17.25 -2.19
N GLY A 36 -44.85 18.40 -2.02
CA GLY A 36 -45.50 19.72 -1.93
C GLY A 36 -46.48 19.88 -0.74
N ALA A 37 -46.42 18.98 0.23
CA ALA A 37 -47.37 18.93 1.36
C ALA A 37 -47.22 20.08 2.36
N LEU A 38 -46.03 20.73 2.37
CA LEU A 38 -45.72 21.84 3.26
C LEU A 38 -44.93 22.94 2.52
N PRO A 39 -45.09 24.23 2.90
CA PRO A 39 -44.28 25.28 2.29
C PRO A 39 -42.80 25.06 2.59
N ALA A 40 -41.96 25.16 1.55
CA ALA A 40 -40.52 24.84 1.60
C ALA A 40 -39.79 25.52 2.77
N LEU A 41 -40.17 26.73 3.12
CA LEU A 41 -39.62 27.47 4.28
C LEU A 41 -39.86 26.79 5.61
N ALA A 42 -41.02 26.14 5.81
CA ALA A 42 -41.34 25.44 7.05
C ALA A 42 -40.53 24.14 7.19
N VAL A 43 -40.32 23.41 6.10
CA VAL A 43 -39.50 22.19 6.08
C VAL A 43 -38.03 22.50 6.37
N ILE A 44 -37.49 23.55 5.75
CA ILE A 44 -36.10 23.99 6.01
C ILE A 44 -35.94 24.47 7.46
N ALA A 45 -36.89 25.24 8.00
CA ALA A 45 -36.82 25.69 9.39
C ALA A 45 -36.89 24.54 10.39
N ALA A 46 -37.76 23.56 10.17
CA ALA A 46 -37.86 22.36 11.02
C ALA A 46 -36.56 21.51 10.95
N TRP A 47 -35.98 21.35 9.76
CA TRP A 47 -34.73 20.64 9.60
C TRP A 47 -33.58 21.34 10.30
N LEU A 48 -33.45 22.66 10.19
CA LEU A 48 -32.42 23.45 10.89
C LEU A 48 -32.57 23.35 12.42
N ILE A 49 -33.81 23.32 12.97
CA ILE A 49 -34.05 23.14 14.40
C ILE A 49 -33.59 21.75 14.86
N VAL A 50 -33.86 20.69 14.10
CA VAL A 50 -33.39 19.33 14.41
C VAL A 50 -31.88 19.23 14.37
N CYS A 51 -31.22 19.83 13.36
CA CYS A 51 -29.78 19.90 13.28
C CYS A 51 -29.15 20.68 14.45
N ALA A 52 -29.75 21.82 14.82
CA ALA A 52 -29.30 22.62 15.96
C ALA A 52 -29.49 21.88 17.30
N ALA A 53 -30.59 21.16 17.47
CA ALA A 53 -30.84 20.33 18.64
C ALA A 53 -29.91 19.16 18.76
N ALA A 54 -29.59 18.49 17.63
CA ALA A 54 -28.59 17.39 17.56
C ALA A 54 -27.18 17.90 17.93
N LEU A 55 -26.77 19.07 17.39
CA LEU A 55 -25.49 19.70 17.71
C LEU A 55 -25.44 20.19 19.18
N ALA A 56 -26.53 20.72 19.72
CA ALA A 56 -26.62 21.15 21.12
C ALA A 56 -26.60 19.96 22.09
N ALA A 57 -27.14 18.81 21.70
CA ALA A 57 -27.08 17.58 22.51
C ALA A 57 -25.69 16.93 22.58
N ILE A 58 -24.85 17.24 21.61
CA ILE A 58 -23.46 16.74 21.58
C ILE A 58 -22.52 17.62 22.44
N ARG A 59 -22.72 18.95 22.42
CA ARG A 59 -21.86 19.92 23.13
C ARG A 59 -21.76 19.74 24.66
N PRO A 60 -22.84 19.57 25.43
CA PRO A 60 -22.72 19.45 26.89
C PRO A 60 -22.11 18.13 27.35
N ARG A 61 -22.14 17.08 26.51
CA ARG A 61 -21.49 15.80 26.81
C ARG A 61 -19.98 15.82 26.57
N LEU A 62 -19.52 16.57 25.59
CA LEU A 62 -18.08 16.79 25.40
C LEU A 62 -17.47 17.65 26.50
N ALA A 63 -18.23 18.68 26.99
CA ALA A 63 -17.81 19.52 28.12
C ALA A 63 -17.87 18.78 29.47
N ALA A 64 -18.80 17.82 29.63
CA ALA A 64 -18.90 17.02 30.85
C ALA A 64 -17.87 15.87 30.91
N GLU A 65 -17.32 15.43 29.75
CA GLU A 65 -16.21 14.50 29.71
C GLU A 65 -14.85 15.19 29.89
N GLU A 66 -14.74 16.50 29.64
CA GLU A 66 -13.54 17.31 29.97
C GLU A 66 -13.42 17.64 31.46
N GLU A 67 -14.51 17.70 32.21
CA GLU A 67 -14.50 18.01 33.66
C GLU A 67 -14.25 16.81 34.58
N SER A 68 -14.26 15.58 34.07
CA SER A 68 -13.87 14.40 34.83
C SER A 68 -12.44 13.94 34.46
N VAL A 69 -11.47 14.82 34.58
CA VAL A 69 -10.06 14.44 34.65
C VAL A 69 -9.87 13.73 36.00
N PRO A 70 -9.52 12.44 36.03
CA PRO A 70 -9.35 11.75 37.30
C PRO A 70 -8.16 12.36 38.06
N ASP A 71 -8.24 12.42 39.38
CA ASP A 71 -7.20 12.78 40.36
C ASP A 71 -5.81 12.12 40.12
N SER A 72 -5.71 11.24 39.13
CA SER A 72 -4.47 10.61 38.68
C SER A 72 -3.56 11.53 37.86
N LEU A 73 -4.01 12.72 37.43
CA LEU A 73 -3.17 13.67 36.69
C LEU A 73 -2.19 14.42 37.63
N GLU A 74 -2.53 14.64 38.90
CA GLU A 74 -1.58 15.16 39.89
C GLU A 74 -0.43 14.18 40.12
N THR A 75 -0.69 12.87 40.03
CA THR A 75 0.34 11.82 40.12
C THR A 75 1.23 11.76 38.86
N VAL A 76 0.71 12.17 37.68
CA VAL A 76 1.48 12.21 36.43
C VAL A 76 2.31 13.48 36.33
N LEU A 77 1.91 14.58 36.96
CA LEU A 77 2.65 15.84 37.01
C LEU A 77 3.80 15.81 38.03
N ALA A 78 3.88 14.78 38.88
CA ALA A 78 5.01 14.53 39.77
C ALA A 78 6.13 13.69 39.12
N PHE A 79 6.14 13.57 37.76
CA PHE A 79 7.30 13.02 37.07
C PHE A 79 8.48 13.96 37.23
N ASP A 80 9.49 13.48 37.90
CA ASP A 80 10.80 14.15 37.97
C ASP A 80 11.43 14.06 36.57
N PHE A 81 11.41 15.18 35.81
CA PHE A 81 11.99 15.28 34.48
C PHE A 81 13.52 15.08 34.46
N GLY A 82 14.14 14.71 35.58
CA GLY A 82 15.55 14.32 35.66
C GLY A 82 15.91 13.11 34.77
N ASP A 83 14.92 12.30 34.37
CA ASP A 83 15.12 11.10 33.56
C ASP A 83 14.67 11.28 32.06
N LEU A 84 14.55 12.53 31.60
CA LEU A 84 14.21 12.82 30.22
C LEU A 84 15.10 12.11 29.19
N PRO A 85 16.44 12.01 29.37
CA PRO A 85 17.29 11.23 28.48
C PRO A 85 16.88 9.76 28.39
N GLY A 86 16.58 9.10 29.52
CA GLY A 86 16.13 7.70 29.53
C GLY A 86 14.81 7.50 28.79
N LEU A 87 13.84 8.43 28.94
CA LEU A 87 12.59 8.37 28.22
C LEU A 87 12.78 8.55 26.70
N LEU A 88 13.68 9.45 26.29
CA LEU A 88 13.97 9.68 24.87
C LEU A 88 14.70 8.49 24.23
N ASP A 89 15.47 7.73 25.01
CA ASP A 89 16.18 6.54 24.52
C ASP A 89 15.26 5.35 24.20
N GLU A 90 14.06 5.27 24.80
CA GLU A 90 13.05 4.26 24.51
C GLU A 90 12.18 4.62 23.29
N ILE A 91 12.39 5.77 22.66
CA ILE A 91 11.65 6.21 21.48
C ILE A 91 12.39 5.77 20.22
N ASP A 92 11.72 5.00 19.35
CA ASP A 92 12.24 4.51 18.07
C ASP A 92 12.29 5.61 16.98
N LEU A 93 12.57 6.85 17.36
CA LEU A 93 12.79 7.96 16.46
C LEU A 93 14.15 8.58 16.76
N ALA A 94 14.88 8.95 15.71
CA ALA A 94 16.14 9.65 15.91
C ALA A 94 15.88 11.08 16.42
N ILE A 95 16.33 11.36 17.65
CA ILE A 95 16.08 12.63 18.36
C ILE A 95 17.42 13.26 18.76
N TYR A 96 17.55 14.56 18.45
CA TYR A 96 18.62 15.41 18.92
C TYR A 96 18.03 16.59 19.69
N LEU A 97 18.65 16.96 20.82
CA LEU A 97 18.37 18.21 21.49
C LEU A 97 19.51 19.19 21.16
N LEU A 98 19.14 20.39 20.77
CA LEU A 98 20.06 21.44 20.31
C LEU A 98 19.97 22.65 21.21
N ALA A 99 21.13 23.29 21.46
CA ALA A 99 21.23 24.62 22.02
C ALA A 99 20.83 25.69 20.97
N PRO A 100 20.59 26.95 21.36
CA PRO A 100 20.24 28.04 20.45
C PRO A 100 21.26 28.32 19.34
N ASP A 101 22.50 27.94 19.56
CA ASP A 101 23.60 28.07 18.58
C ASP A 101 23.71 26.87 17.63
N GLY A 102 22.81 25.84 17.78
CA GLY A 102 22.84 24.62 17.00
C GLY A 102 23.82 23.56 17.51
N THR A 103 24.38 23.74 18.70
CA THR A 103 25.23 22.75 19.38
C THR A 103 24.37 21.58 19.87
N VAL A 104 24.83 20.34 19.65
CA VAL A 104 24.14 19.12 20.10
C VAL A 104 24.36 18.90 21.59
N LEU A 105 23.28 18.99 22.36
CA LEU A 105 23.26 18.76 23.80
C LEU A 105 23.00 17.28 24.15
N PHE A 106 22.17 16.62 23.36
CA PHE A 106 21.77 15.22 23.57
C PHE A 106 21.45 14.54 22.23
N GLN A 107 21.71 13.25 22.19
CA GLN A 107 21.38 12.37 21.09
C GLN A 107 20.85 11.06 21.72
N ASN A 108 19.64 10.63 21.31
CA ASN A 108 19.09 9.38 21.81
C ASN A 108 19.70 8.15 21.12
N ARG A 109 19.37 6.97 21.64
CA ARG A 109 19.84 5.67 21.14
C ARG A 109 19.52 5.47 19.66
N SER A 110 18.27 5.70 19.24
CA SER A 110 17.83 5.56 17.85
C SER A 110 18.63 6.46 16.90
N ALA A 111 18.92 7.71 17.29
CA ALA A 111 19.76 8.60 16.50
C ALA A 111 21.20 8.11 16.41
N SER A 112 21.74 7.53 17.51
CA SER A 112 23.09 6.95 17.52
C SER A 112 23.20 5.72 16.62
N ASP A 113 22.19 4.87 16.64
CA ASP A 113 22.14 3.63 15.84
C ASP A 113 21.98 3.93 14.35
N THR A 114 21.16 4.94 14.01
CA THR A 114 20.86 5.31 12.61
C THR A 114 21.98 6.15 11.98
N PHE A 115 22.46 7.18 12.68
CA PHE A 115 23.39 8.16 12.15
C PHE A 115 24.80 8.08 12.76
N GLY A 116 25.02 7.17 13.69
CA GLY A 116 26.25 7.01 14.45
C GLY A 116 26.37 8.02 15.61
N LYS A 117 27.28 7.74 16.55
CA LYS A 117 27.52 8.60 17.70
C LYS A 117 28.02 9.98 17.25
N PHE A 118 27.42 10.99 17.80
CA PHE A 118 27.76 12.39 17.57
C PHE A 118 28.55 12.92 18.76
N PRO A 119 29.69 13.62 18.56
CA PRO A 119 30.39 14.24 19.67
C PRO A 119 29.51 15.34 20.29
N LEU A 120 29.09 15.17 21.55
CA LEU A 120 28.35 16.21 22.29
C LEU A 120 29.15 17.49 22.34
N GLY A 121 28.49 18.62 22.25
CA GLY A 121 29.16 19.93 22.15
C GLY A 121 29.58 20.32 20.74
N SER A 122 29.41 19.46 19.74
CA SER A 122 29.64 19.81 18.33
C SER A 122 28.38 20.40 17.69
N HIS A 123 28.57 21.29 16.70
CA HIS A 123 27.44 21.86 15.97
C HIS A 123 26.82 20.85 15.03
N ILE A 124 25.48 20.83 14.94
CA ILE A 124 24.71 19.81 14.16
C ILE A 124 25.14 19.75 12.69
N SER A 125 25.62 20.85 12.11
CA SER A 125 26.08 20.88 10.71
C SER A 125 27.34 20.04 10.45
N ALA A 126 28.06 19.59 11.47
CA ALA A 126 29.21 18.72 11.30
C ALA A 126 28.77 17.36 10.67
N ARG A 127 27.55 16.94 10.89
CA ARG A 127 26.98 15.68 10.38
C ARG A 127 25.83 15.89 9.40
N MET A 128 24.88 16.76 9.74
CA MET A 128 23.74 17.10 8.88
C MET A 128 24.20 18.15 7.86
N ARG A 129 24.51 17.70 6.64
CA ARG A 129 25.05 18.56 5.57
C ARG A 129 24.04 18.96 4.52
N ALA A 130 22.81 18.41 4.58
CA ALA A 130 21.75 18.74 3.64
C ALA A 130 21.31 20.22 3.82
N PRO A 131 21.41 21.07 2.78
CA PRO A 131 21.09 22.50 2.91
C PRO A 131 19.67 22.73 3.44
N GLY A 132 18.66 22.02 2.93
CA GLY A 132 17.28 22.17 3.38
C GLY A 132 17.06 21.80 4.85
N VAL A 133 17.78 20.80 5.37
CA VAL A 133 17.72 20.45 6.81
C VAL A 133 18.36 21.53 7.65
N LEU A 134 19.51 22.06 7.23
CA LEU A 134 20.18 23.16 7.94
C LEU A 134 19.36 24.45 7.93
N ASP A 135 18.65 24.72 6.84
CA ASP A 135 17.79 25.91 6.72
C ASP A 135 16.61 25.82 7.70
N ILE A 136 15.90 24.69 7.80
CA ILE A 136 14.81 24.57 8.78
C ILE A 136 15.28 24.61 10.22
N ILE A 137 16.49 24.07 10.51
CA ILE A 137 17.11 24.21 11.84
C ILE A 137 17.38 25.67 12.14
N ARG A 138 18.07 26.40 11.24
CA ARG A 138 18.38 27.82 11.40
C ARG A 138 17.12 28.65 11.60
N ASP A 139 16.10 28.44 10.79
CA ASP A 139 14.83 29.15 10.91
C ASP A 139 14.12 28.87 12.24
N THR A 140 14.15 27.62 12.72
CA THR A 140 13.55 27.23 14.01
C THR A 140 14.34 27.91 15.17
N LEU A 141 15.67 27.88 15.12
CA LEU A 141 16.52 28.52 16.13
C LEU A 141 16.32 30.04 16.17
N ALA A 142 16.12 30.69 15.01
CA ALA A 142 15.94 32.13 14.92
C ALA A 142 14.53 32.60 15.31
N ASN A 143 13.48 31.86 14.93
CA ASN A 143 12.09 32.32 15.01
C ASN A 143 11.25 31.57 16.04
N GLY A 144 11.75 30.51 16.66
CA GLY A 144 11.01 29.65 17.59
C GLY A 144 9.82 28.94 16.96
N ARG A 145 9.76 28.83 15.62
CA ARG A 145 8.66 28.20 14.91
C ARG A 145 9.00 26.76 14.57
N VAL A 146 7.98 25.90 14.61
CA VAL A 146 8.10 24.51 14.16
C VAL A 146 8.27 24.50 12.64
N ASN A 147 9.32 23.84 12.17
CA ASN A 147 9.60 23.64 10.75
C ASN A 147 9.72 22.14 10.45
N GLN A 148 9.40 21.77 9.21
CA GLN A 148 9.45 20.38 8.76
C GLN A 148 9.83 20.31 7.29
N ILE A 149 10.67 19.32 6.93
CA ILE A 149 11.07 19.05 5.55
C ILE A 149 11.24 17.55 5.33
N GLU A 150 11.05 17.10 4.09
CA GLU A 150 11.52 15.79 3.66
C GLU A 150 12.96 15.87 3.17
N TYR A 151 13.79 14.97 3.66
CA TYR A 151 15.18 14.83 3.28
C TYR A 151 15.43 13.43 2.72
N SER A 152 16.01 13.34 1.52
CA SER A 152 16.37 12.08 0.90
C SER A 152 17.88 11.89 0.91
N GLU A 153 18.33 10.75 1.43
CA GLU A 153 19.72 10.28 1.38
C GLU A 153 19.81 9.17 0.34
N ARG A 154 20.76 9.30 -0.61
CA ARG A 154 20.84 8.37 -1.76
C ARG A 154 21.86 7.24 -1.59
N LEU A 155 22.77 7.34 -0.64
CA LEU A 155 23.86 6.37 -0.45
C LEU A 155 23.95 5.92 1.01
N PRO A 156 24.14 4.64 1.31
CA PRO A 156 24.33 3.51 0.39
C PRO A 156 23.00 2.97 -0.18
N SER A 157 21.86 3.32 0.40
CA SER A 157 20.51 3.01 -0.07
C SER A 157 19.66 4.29 0.00
N GLU A 158 18.69 4.41 -0.90
CA GLU A 158 17.75 5.53 -0.86
C GLU A 158 16.91 5.46 0.43
N ARG A 159 17.07 6.44 1.30
CA ARG A 159 16.27 6.63 2.51
C ARG A 159 15.63 8.01 2.50
N VAL A 160 14.40 8.07 2.95
CA VAL A 160 13.64 9.31 3.05
C VAL A 160 13.29 9.56 4.51
N TYR A 161 13.77 10.68 5.04
CA TYR A 161 13.50 11.11 6.40
C TYR A 161 12.55 12.30 6.42
N LEU A 162 11.54 12.24 7.26
CA LEU A 162 10.77 13.41 7.63
C LEU A 162 11.47 14.07 8.80
N VAL A 163 12.06 15.23 8.56
CA VAL A 163 12.84 15.99 9.55
C VAL A 163 11.99 17.11 10.09
N ARG A 164 11.81 17.13 11.41
CA ARG A 164 11.05 18.17 12.13
C ARG A 164 11.94 18.84 13.16
N SER A 165 11.96 20.17 13.15
CA SER A 165 12.64 20.99 14.14
C SER A 165 11.62 21.83 14.91
N ALA A 166 11.69 21.82 16.24
CA ALA A 166 10.73 22.48 17.12
C ALA A 166 11.39 22.99 18.40
N PRO A 167 10.94 24.14 18.97
CA PRO A 167 11.32 24.53 20.33
C PRO A 167 10.69 23.57 21.35
N VAL A 168 11.44 23.24 22.41
CA VAL A 168 10.96 22.38 23.51
C VAL A 168 10.54 23.19 24.72
N SER A 169 11.20 24.33 24.95
CA SER A 169 10.97 25.14 26.13
C SER A 169 11.20 26.63 25.81
N ASP A 170 10.38 27.50 26.39
CA ASP A 170 10.49 28.97 26.34
C ASP A 170 11.28 29.53 27.55
N ALA A 171 12.08 28.70 28.21
CA ALA A 171 12.89 29.08 29.36
C ALA A 171 14.03 30.08 28.99
N GLU A 172 14.69 30.68 30.01
CA GLU A 172 15.86 31.54 29.81
C GLU A 172 16.96 30.90 28.94
N LYS A 173 17.02 29.56 28.88
CA LYS A 173 17.86 28.79 27.96
C LYS A 173 16.98 27.88 27.11
N PRO A 174 16.50 28.37 25.96
CA PRO A 174 15.65 27.55 25.09
C PRO A 174 16.42 26.35 24.57
N VAL A 175 15.72 25.21 24.54
CA VAL A 175 16.19 23.96 23.95
C VAL A 175 15.33 23.66 22.74
N PHE A 176 15.96 23.20 21.67
CA PHE A 176 15.29 22.83 20.44
C PHE A 176 15.43 21.33 20.22
N MET A 177 14.40 20.73 19.66
CA MET A 177 14.37 19.31 19.33
C MET A 177 14.38 19.12 17.82
N LEU A 178 15.28 18.28 17.33
CA LEU A 178 15.31 17.82 15.96
C LEU A 178 14.92 16.33 15.95
N VAL A 179 13.86 16.00 15.24
CA VAL A 179 13.36 14.63 15.09
C VAL A 179 13.47 14.21 13.64
N LEU A 180 14.08 13.04 13.41
CA LEU A 180 14.15 12.42 12.07
C LEU A 180 13.37 11.11 12.12
N ARG A 181 12.32 11.02 11.32
CA ARG A 181 11.50 9.83 11.14
C ARG A 181 11.79 9.23 9.79
N ASP A 182 12.22 7.97 9.76
CA ASP A 182 12.35 7.23 8.51
C ASP A 182 10.93 6.97 7.94
N VAL A 183 10.69 7.48 6.75
CA VAL A 183 9.43 7.31 6.01
C VAL A 183 9.67 6.61 4.68
N SER A 184 10.84 5.98 4.51
CA SER A 184 11.26 5.32 3.27
C SER A 184 10.26 4.27 2.81
N GLU A 185 9.82 3.41 3.73
CA GLU A 185 8.85 2.35 3.42
C GLU A 185 7.48 2.93 3.03
N ALA A 186 6.96 3.89 3.80
CA ALA A 186 5.70 4.57 3.47
C ALA A 186 5.77 5.24 2.10
N ARG A 187 6.87 5.95 1.80
CA ARG A 187 7.10 6.58 0.50
C ARG A 187 7.26 5.58 -0.64
N ARG A 188 7.89 4.44 -0.36
CA ARG A 188 8.00 3.34 -1.34
C ARG A 188 6.62 2.77 -1.67
N ILE A 189 5.78 2.56 -0.67
CA ILE A 189 4.40 2.07 -0.86
C ILE A 189 3.57 3.08 -1.66
N ASP A 190 3.64 4.37 -1.30
CA ASP A 190 2.93 5.44 -2.01
C ASP A 190 3.36 5.53 -3.48
N ARG A 191 4.68 5.46 -3.76
CA ARG A 191 5.20 5.45 -5.14
C ARG A 191 4.70 4.22 -5.89
N MET A 192 4.84 3.02 -5.30
CA MET A 192 4.37 1.78 -5.93
C MET A 192 2.88 1.86 -6.27
N ARG A 193 2.06 2.44 -5.40
CA ARG A 193 0.62 2.63 -5.65
C ARG A 193 0.37 3.62 -6.79
N SER A 194 1.09 4.73 -6.82
CA SER A 194 0.96 5.73 -7.89
C SER A 194 1.40 5.17 -9.24
N ASP A 195 2.54 4.46 -9.28
CA ASP A 195 3.06 3.82 -10.48
C ASP A 195 2.13 2.72 -10.97
N PHE A 196 1.52 1.96 -10.05
CA PHE A 196 0.52 0.94 -10.37
C PHE A 196 -0.69 1.55 -11.10
N VAL A 197 -1.28 2.61 -10.57
CA VAL A 197 -2.44 3.29 -11.21
C VAL A 197 -2.05 3.88 -12.57
N ALA A 198 -0.87 4.51 -12.66
CA ALA A 198 -0.38 5.09 -13.91
C ALA A 198 -0.16 4.01 -14.97
N ASN A 199 0.51 2.92 -14.63
CA ASN A 199 0.81 1.82 -15.54
C ASN A 199 -0.46 1.08 -15.97
N ALA A 200 -1.39 0.78 -15.05
CA ALA A 200 -2.69 0.20 -15.36
C ALA A 200 -3.47 1.06 -16.37
N SER A 201 -3.48 2.39 -16.16
CA SER A 201 -4.12 3.33 -17.06
C SER A 201 -3.48 3.33 -18.47
N HIS A 202 -2.17 3.22 -18.55
CA HIS A 202 -1.44 3.13 -19.81
C HIS A 202 -1.70 1.82 -20.55
N GLU A 203 -1.66 0.68 -19.83
CA GLU A 203 -1.90 -0.65 -20.39
C GLU A 203 -3.36 -0.85 -20.86
N LEU A 204 -4.33 -0.14 -20.27
CA LEU A 204 -5.72 -0.13 -20.71
C LEU A 204 -5.95 0.84 -21.90
N ARG A 205 -5.28 1.99 -21.90
CA ARG A 205 -5.49 3.02 -22.94
C ARG A 205 -5.05 2.56 -24.34
N THR A 206 -3.96 1.82 -24.42
CA THR A 206 -3.39 1.36 -25.69
C THR A 206 -4.35 0.43 -26.45
N PRO A 207 -4.85 -0.69 -25.88
CA PRO A 207 -5.79 -1.58 -26.55
C PRO A 207 -7.13 -0.87 -26.82
N LEU A 208 -7.59 0.02 -25.95
CA LEU A 208 -8.82 0.79 -26.15
C LEU A 208 -8.71 1.72 -27.35
N ALA A 209 -7.57 2.41 -27.54
CA ALA A 209 -7.33 3.23 -28.72
C ALA A 209 -7.30 2.39 -30.01
N SER A 210 -6.68 1.21 -29.97
CA SER A 210 -6.70 0.24 -31.08
C SER A 210 -8.10 -0.21 -31.42
N LEU A 211 -8.89 -0.64 -30.42
CA LEU A 211 -10.29 -1.04 -30.59
C LEU A 211 -11.10 0.07 -31.27
N ARG A 212 -10.97 1.31 -30.76
CA ARG A 212 -11.66 2.46 -31.33
C ARG A 212 -11.28 2.69 -32.79
N GLY A 213 -9.99 2.62 -33.13
CA GLY A 213 -9.52 2.79 -34.51
C GLY A 213 -10.06 1.71 -35.46
N TYR A 214 -10.13 0.43 -35.02
CA TYR A 214 -10.77 -0.61 -35.84
C TYR A 214 -12.26 -0.41 -36.01
N ILE A 215 -12.98 0.03 -34.96
CA ILE A 215 -14.42 0.35 -35.05
C ILE A 215 -14.64 1.51 -36.02
N GLU A 216 -13.91 2.60 -35.91
CA GLU A 216 -13.99 3.75 -36.80
C GLU A 216 -13.73 3.36 -38.27
N THR A 217 -12.74 2.48 -38.50
CA THR A 217 -12.41 1.95 -39.82
C THR A 217 -13.55 1.10 -40.38
N LEU A 218 -14.12 0.21 -39.59
CA LEU A 218 -15.24 -0.65 -39.99
C LEU A 218 -16.56 0.11 -40.15
N GLN A 219 -16.76 1.21 -39.43
CA GLN A 219 -17.93 2.08 -39.59
C GLN A 219 -17.80 3.04 -40.80
N GLY A 220 -16.57 3.34 -41.22
CA GLY A 220 -16.24 4.30 -42.27
C GLY A 220 -15.69 3.62 -43.52
N PRO A 221 -14.37 3.75 -43.82
CA PRO A 221 -13.76 3.33 -45.08
C PRO A 221 -13.95 1.88 -45.44
N ALA A 222 -13.98 0.99 -44.43
CA ALA A 222 -14.09 -0.47 -44.62
C ALA A 222 -15.50 -1.04 -44.30
N LYS A 223 -16.54 -0.18 -44.33
CA LYS A 223 -17.90 -0.59 -43.93
C LYS A 223 -18.47 -1.75 -44.76
N HIS A 224 -18.11 -1.88 -45.99
CA HIS A 224 -18.56 -2.93 -46.90
C HIS A 224 -17.44 -3.90 -47.32
N ASP A 225 -16.28 -3.80 -46.69
CA ASP A 225 -15.15 -4.68 -46.95
C ASP A 225 -15.17 -5.90 -45.99
N VAL A 226 -15.69 -7.00 -46.55
CA VAL A 226 -15.81 -8.28 -45.81
C VAL A 226 -14.43 -8.80 -45.33
N LYS A 227 -13.37 -8.64 -46.14
CA LYS A 227 -12.02 -9.07 -45.78
C LYS A 227 -11.46 -8.25 -44.62
N ALA A 228 -11.73 -6.96 -44.59
CA ALA A 228 -11.36 -6.13 -43.46
C ALA A 228 -12.11 -6.51 -42.20
N GLN A 229 -13.41 -6.86 -42.28
CA GLN A 229 -14.20 -7.35 -41.15
C GLN A 229 -13.64 -8.68 -40.61
N GLU A 230 -13.40 -9.66 -41.45
CA GLU A 230 -12.84 -10.96 -41.09
C GLU A 230 -11.46 -10.80 -40.41
N ARG A 231 -10.67 -9.81 -40.83
CA ARG A 231 -9.35 -9.54 -40.23
C ARG A 231 -9.42 -8.78 -38.93
N PHE A 232 -10.26 -7.75 -38.81
CA PHE A 232 -10.24 -6.85 -37.66
C PHE A 232 -11.07 -7.35 -36.48
N LEU A 233 -12.18 -8.07 -36.72
CA LEU A 233 -13.01 -8.60 -35.63
C LEU A 233 -12.25 -9.56 -34.68
N PRO A 234 -11.45 -10.53 -35.18
CA PRO A 234 -10.62 -11.35 -34.28
C PRO A 234 -9.59 -10.54 -33.49
N ILE A 235 -8.97 -9.52 -34.12
CA ILE A 235 -8.01 -8.65 -33.42
C ILE A 235 -8.72 -7.86 -32.32
N MET A 236 -9.91 -7.33 -32.59
CA MET A 236 -10.70 -6.62 -31.60
C MET A 236 -11.11 -7.51 -30.44
N LEU A 237 -11.51 -8.75 -30.72
CA LEU A 237 -11.86 -9.72 -29.70
C LEU A 237 -10.64 -10.07 -28.82
N ASP A 238 -9.47 -10.25 -29.43
CA ASP A 238 -8.21 -10.49 -28.69
C ASP A 238 -7.86 -9.30 -27.79
N GLN A 239 -7.99 -8.06 -28.28
CA GLN A 239 -7.75 -6.88 -27.45
C GLN A 239 -8.76 -6.74 -26.30
N ALA A 240 -10.04 -7.02 -26.53
CA ALA A 240 -11.06 -7.01 -25.49
C ALA A 240 -10.79 -8.08 -24.41
N THR A 241 -10.46 -9.31 -24.84
CA THR A 241 -10.10 -10.42 -23.94
C THR A 241 -8.85 -10.06 -23.11
N ARG A 242 -7.85 -9.45 -23.73
CA ARG A 242 -6.65 -8.98 -23.02
C ARG A 242 -6.99 -7.92 -21.97
N MET A 243 -7.87 -6.97 -22.29
CA MET A 243 -8.32 -5.95 -21.34
C MET A 243 -9.07 -6.59 -20.15
N SER A 244 -9.93 -7.58 -20.41
CA SER A 244 -10.66 -8.30 -19.37
C SER A 244 -9.68 -8.96 -18.40
N ARG A 245 -8.69 -9.72 -18.90
CA ARG A 245 -7.67 -10.36 -18.07
C ARG A 245 -6.89 -9.34 -17.24
N LEU A 246 -6.49 -8.21 -17.83
CA LEU A 246 -5.78 -7.16 -17.09
C LEU A 246 -6.63 -6.61 -15.93
N VAL A 247 -7.94 -6.42 -16.14
CA VAL A 247 -8.86 -5.98 -15.07
C VAL A 247 -8.97 -7.05 -13.98
N ASP A 248 -9.09 -8.33 -14.36
CA ASP A 248 -9.15 -9.45 -13.41
C ASP A 248 -7.87 -9.52 -12.56
N ASP A 249 -6.69 -9.41 -13.19
CA ASP A 249 -5.39 -9.38 -12.52
C ASP A 249 -5.28 -8.21 -11.52
N LEU A 250 -5.75 -6.99 -11.93
CA LEU A 250 -5.78 -5.81 -11.06
C LEU A 250 -6.71 -6.00 -9.85
N MET A 251 -7.86 -6.64 -10.06
CA MET A 251 -8.83 -6.92 -8.98
C MET A 251 -8.31 -8.00 -8.03
N SER A 252 -7.62 -9.02 -8.55
CA SER A 252 -6.96 -10.05 -7.73
C SER A 252 -5.87 -9.43 -6.85
N LEU A 253 -4.97 -8.63 -7.45
CA LEU A 253 -3.92 -7.92 -6.71
C LEU A 253 -4.49 -7.00 -5.63
N SER A 254 -5.57 -6.27 -5.93
CA SER A 254 -6.25 -5.40 -4.95
C SER A 254 -6.81 -6.19 -3.77
N ARG A 255 -7.36 -7.39 -4.01
CA ARG A 255 -7.86 -8.29 -2.96
C ARG A 255 -6.72 -8.82 -2.10
N LEU A 256 -5.61 -9.22 -2.71
CA LEU A 256 -4.41 -9.70 -2.01
C LEU A 256 -3.82 -8.61 -1.11
N GLU A 257 -3.72 -7.36 -1.59
CA GLU A 257 -3.25 -6.23 -0.77
C GLU A 257 -4.15 -5.96 0.44
N ALA A 258 -5.45 -6.08 0.28
CA ALA A 258 -6.40 -5.89 1.39
C ALA A 258 -6.27 -6.99 2.47
N LYS A 259 -5.88 -8.20 2.09
CA LYS A 259 -5.70 -9.35 2.99
C LYS A 259 -4.28 -9.50 3.54
N ALA A 260 -3.28 -8.78 3.02
CA ALA A 260 -1.84 -8.98 3.31
C ALA A 260 -1.47 -8.98 4.81
N HIS A 261 -2.33 -8.43 5.68
CA HIS A 261 -2.11 -8.37 7.12
C HIS A 261 -2.82 -9.50 7.90
N LEU A 262 -3.57 -10.36 7.22
CA LEU A 262 -4.30 -11.45 7.85
C LEU A 262 -3.50 -12.75 7.67
N PRO A 263 -3.06 -13.42 8.77
CA PRO A 263 -2.41 -14.70 8.63
C PRO A 263 -3.43 -15.72 8.07
N PRO A 264 -3.01 -16.58 7.13
CA PRO A 264 -3.90 -17.63 6.61
C PRO A 264 -4.21 -18.64 7.72
N ASP A 265 -5.47 -19.05 7.82
CA ASP A 265 -5.99 -19.97 8.82
C ASP A 265 -6.29 -21.38 8.28
N GLN A 266 -6.16 -21.59 6.98
CA GLN A 266 -6.48 -22.84 6.31
C GLN A 266 -5.22 -23.69 6.07
N THR A 267 -5.35 -24.99 6.26
CA THR A 267 -4.29 -25.94 5.90
C THR A 267 -4.55 -26.48 4.50
N VAL A 268 -3.59 -26.33 3.60
CA VAL A 268 -3.67 -26.72 2.19
C VAL A 268 -2.67 -27.84 1.90
N THR A 269 -3.12 -28.90 1.23
CA THR A 269 -2.28 -30.01 0.77
C THR A 269 -1.73 -29.68 -0.63
N LEU A 270 -0.42 -29.41 -0.71
CA LEU A 270 0.23 -28.99 -1.95
C LEU A 270 0.25 -30.07 -3.03
N ASN A 271 0.35 -31.35 -2.67
CA ASN A 271 0.30 -32.45 -3.65
C ASN A 271 -0.99 -32.42 -4.49
N ALA A 272 -2.13 -32.32 -3.84
CA ALA A 272 -3.43 -32.26 -4.50
C ALA A 272 -3.60 -30.95 -5.30
N LEU A 273 -3.12 -29.83 -4.74
CA LEU A 273 -3.20 -28.51 -5.37
C LEU A 273 -2.36 -28.46 -6.65
N LEU A 274 -1.10 -28.88 -6.62
CA LEU A 274 -0.21 -28.91 -7.79
C LEU A 274 -0.73 -29.87 -8.87
N GLY A 275 -1.35 -31.00 -8.47
CA GLY A 275 -2.04 -31.89 -9.39
C GLY A 275 -3.19 -31.19 -10.12
N HIS A 276 -4.02 -30.45 -9.38
CA HIS A 276 -5.12 -29.66 -9.95
C HIS A 276 -4.62 -28.57 -10.91
N VAL A 277 -3.60 -27.83 -10.51
CA VAL A 277 -3.00 -26.77 -11.35
C VAL A 277 -2.41 -27.36 -12.65
N ARG A 278 -1.69 -28.49 -12.56
CA ARG A 278 -1.21 -29.17 -13.78
C ARG A 278 -2.37 -29.50 -14.70
N ASP A 279 -3.43 -30.12 -14.17
CA ASP A 279 -4.57 -30.57 -14.96
C ASP A 279 -5.33 -29.39 -15.61
N SER A 280 -5.42 -28.24 -14.95
CA SER A 280 -5.99 -27.00 -15.51
C SER A 280 -5.18 -26.44 -16.67
N LEU A 281 -3.85 -26.64 -16.65
CA LEU A 281 -2.93 -26.12 -17.66
C LEU A 281 -2.62 -27.10 -18.79
N LEU A 282 -3.10 -28.35 -18.72
CA LEU A 282 -2.87 -29.35 -19.79
C LEU A 282 -3.26 -28.87 -21.19
N PRO A 283 -4.42 -28.22 -21.41
CA PRO A 283 -4.78 -27.74 -22.75
C PRO A 283 -3.79 -26.71 -23.30
N LEU A 284 -3.30 -25.81 -22.46
CA LEU A 284 -2.29 -24.82 -22.84
C LEU A 284 -0.93 -25.48 -23.14
N ALA A 285 -0.56 -26.45 -22.33
CA ALA A 285 0.70 -27.19 -22.51
C ALA A 285 0.68 -27.99 -23.80
N GLU A 286 -0.44 -28.63 -24.15
CA GLU A 286 -0.66 -29.33 -25.43
C GLU A 286 -0.55 -28.36 -26.63
N ASP A 287 -1.21 -27.19 -26.56
CA ASP A 287 -1.15 -26.16 -27.61
C ASP A 287 0.28 -25.63 -27.84
N LEU A 288 1.12 -25.64 -26.80
CA LEU A 288 2.50 -25.18 -26.84
C LEU A 288 3.51 -26.33 -27.05
N GLU A 289 3.05 -27.56 -27.23
CA GLU A 289 3.89 -28.77 -27.34
C GLU A 289 4.84 -28.98 -26.16
N VAL A 290 4.39 -28.62 -24.93
CA VAL A 290 5.16 -28.72 -23.68
C VAL A 290 4.57 -29.79 -22.78
N SER A 291 5.40 -30.63 -22.15
CA SER A 291 4.98 -31.60 -21.15
C SER A 291 5.25 -31.09 -19.72
N ILE A 292 4.24 -31.20 -18.84
CA ILE A 292 4.37 -30.80 -17.42
C ILE A 292 4.59 -32.05 -16.57
N HIS A 293 5.75 -32.11 -15.89
CA HIS A 293 6.14 -33.22 -15.01
C HIS A 293 6.12 -32.78 -13.55
N LEU A 294 5.39 -33.52 -12.69
CA LEU A 294 5.34 -33.29 -11.25
C LEU A 294 6.24 -34.31 -10.52
N PHE A 295 7.15 -33.82 -9.70
CA PHE A 295 8.02 -34.61 -8.84
C PHE A 295 7.70 -34.26 -7.38
N MET A 296 6.91 -35.12 -6.75
CA MET A 296 6.37 -34.89 -5.41
C MET A 296 6.61 -36.11 -4.53
N PRO A 297 6.79 -35.92 -3.20
CA PRO A 297 6.83 -37.04 -2.26
C PRO A 297 5.46 -37.77 -2.20
N GLU A 298 5.47 -39.05 -1.85
CA GLU A 298 4.23 -39.80 -1.62
C GLU A 298 3.47 -39.29 -0.41
N GLU A 299 4.17 -38.80 0.61
CA GLU A 299 3.56 -38.23 1.79
C GLU A 299 2.96 -36.84 1.47
N PRO A 300 1.74 -36.55 1.96
CA PRO A 300 1.12 -35.26 1.76
C PRO A 300 1.91 -34.13 2.44
N VAL A 301 2.29 -33.12 1.68
CA VAL A 301 2.94 -31.89 2.17
C VAL A 301 1.87 -30.82 2.38
N THR A 302 1.74 -30.37 3.62
CA THR A 302 0.74 -29.36 4.00
C THR A 302 1.38 -28.07 4.43
N VAL A 303 0.75 -26.95 4.07
CA VAL A 303 1.12 -25.59 4.47
C VAL A 303 -0.11 -24.81 4.92
N ASN A 304 0.07 -23.80 5.75
CA ASN A 304 -0.98 -22.83 6.03
C ASN A 304 -1.01 -21.80 4.90
N GLY A 305 -2.18 -21.65 4.25
CA GLY A 305 -2.34 -20.77 3.10
C GLY A 305 -3.80 -20.63 2.68
N ASP A 306 -4.11 -19.61 1.88
CA ASP A 306 -5.37 -19.53 1.14
C ASP A 306 -5.23 -20.40 -0.12
N LYS A 307 -6.15 -21.35 -0.30
CA LYS A 307 -6.07 -22.31 -1.41
C LYS A 307 -6.12 -21.61 -2.77
N ASP A 308 -7.01 -20.63 -2.92
CA ASP A 308 -7.22 -19.95 -4.20
C ASP A 308 -6.01 -19.06 -4.55
N GLU A 309 -5.41 -18.40 -3.55
CA GLU A 309 -4.19 -17.63 -3.73
C GLU A 309 -2.99 -18.51 -4.12
N LEU A 310 -2.87 -19.69 -3.50
CA LEU A 310 -1.82 -20.64 -3.86
C LEU A 310 -2.03 -21.24 -5.27
N VAL A 311 -3.27 -21.50 -5.68
CA VAL A 311 -3.58 -21.91 -7.06
C VAL A 311 -3.13 -20.84 -8.02
N GLU A 312 -3.48 -19.57 -7.79
CA GLU A 312 -3.11 -18.45 -8.64
C GLU A 312 -1.58 -18.31 -8.77
N VAL A 313 -0.82 -18.46 -7.67
CA VAL A 313 0.64 -18.43 -7.70
C VAL A 313 1.21 -19.52 -8.60
N PHE A 314 0.78 -20.78 -8.40
CA PHE A 314 1.35 -21.89 -9.16
C PHE A 314 0.86 -21.94 -10.63
N GLU A 315 -0.38 -21.52 -10.90
CA GLU A 315 -0.86 -21.33 -12.27
C GLU A 315 -0.01 -20.31 -13.00
N ASN A 316 0.24 -19.14 -12.40
CA ASN A 316 1.09 -18.10 -12.98
C ASN A 316 2.52 -18.56 -13.24
N LEU A 317 3.13 -19.29 -12.30
CA LEU A 317 4.50 -19.78 -12.47
C LEU A 317 4.61 -20.86 -13.55
N ILE A 318 3.71 -21.84 -13.54
CA ILE A 318 3.74 -22.97 -14.49
C ILE A 318 3.30 -22.49 -15.88
N GLU A 319 2.29 -21.60 -15.98
CA GLU A 319 1.90 -20.99 -17.24
C GLU A 319 3.05 -20.19 -17.87
N ASN A 320 3.78 -19.40 -17.06
CA ASN A 320 4.94 -18.67 -17.52
C ASN A 320 6.05 -19.63 -18.00
N ALA A 321 6.32 -20.69 -17.25
CA ALA A 321 7.29 -21.73 -17.66
C ALA A 321 6.91 -22.39 -19.00
N CYS A 322 5.63 -22.69 -19.22
CA CYS A 322 5.14 -23.21 -20.50
C CYS A 322 5.31 -22.19 -21.64
N LYS A 323 4.94 -20.93 -21.42
CA LYS A 323 4.99 -19.88 -22.44
C LYS A 323 6.42 -19.48 -22.82
N TYR A 324 7.30 -19.34 -21.83
CA TYR A 324 8.66 -18.84 -22.04
C TYR A 324 9.68 -19.96 -22.21
N GLY A 325 9.39 -21.15 -21.66
CA GLY A 325 10.22 -22.35 -21.77
C GLY A 325 9.82 -23.32 -22.88
N SER A 326 8.89 -22.97 -23.79
CA SER A 326 8.34 -23.85 -24.81
C SER A 326 9.41 -24.50 -25.72
N GLU A 327 10.51 -23.80 -26.01
CA GLU A 327 11.63 -24.35 -26.79
C GLU A 327 12.28 -25.60 -26.16
N GLY A 328 12.19 -25.73 -24.82
CA GLY A 328 12.69 -26.88 -24.08
C GLY A 328 11.74 -28.08 -24.04
N GLY A 329 10.50 -27.96 -24.52
CA GLY A 329 9.49 -29.02 -24.64
C GLY A 329 9.00 -29.62 -23.31
N LYS A 330 9.53 -29.20 -22.18
CA LYS A 330 9.11 -29.70 -20.85
C LYS A 330 9.21 -28.64 -19.75
N VAL A 331 8.34 -28.76 -18.77
CA VAL A 331 8.35 -28.02 -17.50
C VAL A 331 8.35 -29.02 -16.35
N GLU A 332 9.25 -28.85 -15.39
CA GLU A 332 9.41 -29.75 -14.26
C GLU A 332 9.05 -28.99 -12.97
N VAL A 333 8.14 -29.57 -12.17
CA VAL A 333 7.69 -28.99 -10.89
C VAL A 333 8.11 -29.93 -9.77
N TYR A 334 8.93 -29.43 -8.88
CA TYR A 334 9.44 -30.18 -7.73
C TYR A 334 8.82 -29.67 -6.44
N LEU A 335 8.26 -30.57 -5.62
CA LEU A 335 7.79 -30.26 -4.28
C LEU A 335 8.69 -30.93 -3.26
N LYS A 336 9.29 -30.13 -2.38
CA LYS A 336 10.16 -30.60 -1.29
C LYS A 336 9.65 -30.08 0.05
N PRO A 337 9.40 -30.97 1.06
CA PRO A 337 9.13 -30.51 2.40
C PRO A 337 10.39 -29.88 3.02
N LEU A 338 10.21 -28.79 3.76
CA LEU A 338 11.26 -28.13 4.54
C LEU A 338 11.08 -28.42 6.02
N SER A 339 12.17 -28.81 6.72
CA SER A 339 12.16 -29.04 8.17
C SER A 339 12.52 -27.74 8.91
N PRO A 340 11.85 -27.42 10.04
CA PRO A 340 10.79 -28.15 10.75
C PRO A 340 9.38 -27.89 10.22
N SER A 341 9.15 -26.88 9.36
CA SER A 341 7.86 -26.55 8.80
C SER A 341 8.02 -25.77 7.49
N GLY A 342 7.11 -26.00 6.55
CA GLY A 342 7.10 -25.33 5.27
C GLY A 342 7.38 -26.27 4.09
N ALA A 343 7.36 -25.73 2.89
CA ALA A 343 7.63 -26.45 1.65
C ALA A 343 8.33 -25.54 0.65
N GLU A 344 9.16 -26.15 -0.20
CA GLU A 344 9.74 -25.51 -1.38
C GLU A 344 9.08 -26.09 -2.62
N VAL A 345 8.54 -25.22 -3.48
CA VAL A 345 8.08 -25.61 -4.82
C VAL A 345 8.97 -24.92 -5.83
N SER A 346 9.64 -25.73 -6.67
CA SER A 346 10.51 -25.25 -7.73
C SER A 346 9.89 -25.56 -9.08
N VAL A 347 9.69 -24.54 -9.91
CA VAL A 347 9.26 -24.69 -11.30
C VAL A 347 10.45 -24.45 -12.20
N VAL A 348 10.80 -25.44 -13.00
CA VAL A 348 11.99 -25.42 -13.88
C VAL A 348 11.54 -25.50 -15.32
N ASP A 349 11.87 -24.50 -16.11
CA ASP A 349 11.76 -24.50 -17.55
C ASP A 349 13.14 -24.66 -18.20
N HIS A 350 13.15 -24.99 -19.48
CA HIS A 350 14.36 -25.16 -20.29
C HIS A 350 14.42 -24.16 -21.46
N GLY A 351 13.88 -22.96 -21.23
CA GLY A 351 13.88 -21.87 -22.18
C GLY A 351 15.22 -21.12 -22.25
N PRO A 352 15.24 -19.99 -22.95
CA PRO A 352 16.47 -19.20 -23.18
C PRO A 352 17.03 -18.55 -21.90
N GLY A 353 16.30 -18.62 -20.79
CA GLY A 353 16.66 -17.99 -19.52
C GLY A 353 16.45 -16.48 -19.52
N ILE A 354 16.83 -15.86 -18.40
CA ILE A 354 16.68 -14.42 -18.17
C ILE A 354 18.05 -13.81 -17.86
N PRO A 355 18.48 -12.73 -18.55
CA PRO A 355 19.72 -12.03 -18.23
C PRO A 355 19.74 -11.59 -16.75
N SER A 356 20.90 -11.74 -16.10
CA SER A 356 21.06 -11.50 -14.65
C SER A 356 20.66 -10.09 -14.22
N GLU A 357 20.79 -9.10 -15.10
CA GLU A 357 20.41 -7.70 -14.85
C GLU A 357 18.89 -7.50 -14.66
N HIS A 358 18.06 -8.41 -15.21
CA HIS A 358 16.61 -8.36 -15.08
C HIS A 358 16.08 -9.11 -13.86
N VAL A 359 16.83 -10.08 -13.33
CA VAL A 359 16.38 -10.97 -12.24
C VAL A 359 15.91 -10.20 -11.00
N PRO A 360 16.60 -9.16 -10.49
CA PRO A 360 16.14 -8.39 -9.33
C PRO A 360 14.82 -7.66 -9.55
N ARG A 361 14.43 -7.47 -10.81
CA ARG A 361 13.26 -6.69 -11.20
C ARG A 361 12.05 -7.53 -11.60
N LEU A 362 12.17 -8.85 -11.64
CA LEU A 362 11.08 -9.74 -12.09
C LEU A 362 9.83 -9.68 -11.20
N THR A 363 10.01 -9.28 -9.94
CA THR A 363 8.90 -9.08 -8.99
C THR A 363 8.33 -7.66 -8.99
N GLU A 364 8.90 -6.75 -9.82
CA GLU A 364 8.32 -5.42 -9.98
C GLU A 364 7.05 -5.50 -10.85
N ARG A 365 5.99 -4.85 -10.42
CA ARG A 365 4.70 -4.80 -11.13
C ARG A 365 4.87 -4.14 -12.50
N PHE A 366 4.25 -4.72 -13.53
CA PHE A 366 4.33 -4.28 -14.93
C PHE A 366 5.73 -4.39 -15.55
N TYR A 367 6.69 -4.99 -14.82
CA TYR A 367 8.03 -5.19 -15.38
C TYR A 367 8.01 -6.32 -16.40
N ARG A 368 8.72 -6.12 -17.51
CA ARG A 368 8.84 -7.08 -18.62
C ARG A 368 10.24 -6.99 -19.23
N VAL A 369 10.90 -8.11 -19.40
CA VAL A 369 12.25 -8.19 -19.98
C VAL A 369 12.23 -7.74 -21.45
N SER A 370 11.23 -8.19 -22.23
CA SER A 370 11.01 -7.78 -23.62
C SER A 370 9.55 -7.46 -23.86
N VAL A 371 9.24 -6.24 -24.27
CA VAL A 371 7.87 -5.81 -24.60
C VAL A 371 7.38 -6.51 -25.87
N ALA A 372 8.27 -6.80 -26.83
CA ALA A 372 7.92 -7.44 -28.09
C ALA A 372 7.54 -8.91 -27.88
N ASP A 373 8.39 -9.69 -27.19
CA ASP A 373 8.15 -11.12 -26.93
C ASP A 373 6.97 -11.34 -26.00
N SER A 374 6.82 -10.46 -25.00
CA SER A 374 5.70 -10.54 -24.06
C SER A 374 4.36 -10.19 -24.71
N ARG A 375 4.32 -9.33 -25.75
CA ARG A 375 3.08 -9.06 -26.50
C ARG A 375 2.64 -10.29 -27.29
N SER A 376 3.58 -11.03 -27.91
CA SER A 376 3.28 -12.28 -28.62
C SER A 376 2.77 -13.36 -27.66
N LYS A 377 3.29 -13.42 -26.42
CA LYS A 377 2.96 -14.41 -25.38
C LYS A 377 1.82 -13.95 -24.41
N LYS A 378 1.15 -12.83 -24.71
CA LYS A 378 -0.05 -12.33 -24.00
C LYS A 378 0.10 -12.09 -22.49
N GLY A 379 1.31 -11.82 -21.99
CA GLY A 379 1.56 -11.52 -20.57
C GLY A 379 1.13 -10.09 -20.20
N THR A 380 0.63 -9.87 -18.98
CA THR A 380 0.25 -8.56 -18.42
C THR A 380 1.41 -7.90 -17.64
N GLY A 381 2.31 -8.70 -17.06
CA GLY A 381 3.42 -8.26 -16.20
C GLY A 381 2.95 -7.90 -14.78
N LEU A 382 1.78 -8.37 -14.38
CA LEU A 382 1.23 -8.27 -13.03
C LEU A 382 1.54 -9.51 -12.21
#